data_585de4d40d7d5a7a1662743cc3611755
#
_entry.id   585de4d40d7d5a7a1662743cc3611755
#
_cell.length_a   1.000
_cell.length_b   1.000
_cell.length_c   1.000
_cell.angle_alpha   90.00
_cell.angle_beta   90.00
_cell.angle_gamma   90.00
#
_symmetry.space_group_name_H-M   'P 1'
#
loop_
_entity.id
_entity.type
_entity.pdbx_description
1 polymer ?
#
loop_
_entity_poly.entity_id
_entity_poly.type
_entity_poly.pdbx_seq_one_letter_code
_entity_poly.pdbx_strand_id
1 'polypeptide(L)' 'MVETFESYRTYLFAIAYRMLGSAMDAEDMVQETYLRYQTTPKDSITSLKAFLTTIITRLCMDQLHFMVNPEKLARV' A
#
# COMPACT_ATOMS: atom_id res chain seq x y z
N MET A 1 0.08 24.56 -1.60
CA MET A 1 0.82 23.39 -2.05
C MET A 1 -0.12 22.25 -2.38
N VAL A 2 0.06 21.64 -3.52
CA VAL A 2 -0.82 20.54 -3.95
C VAL A 2 -0.29 19.21 -3.44
N GLU A 3 -1.13 18.47 -2.74
CA GLU A 3 -0.77 17.12 -2.29
C GLU A 3 -0.86 16.18 -3.47
N THR A 4 0.19 15.40 -3.69
CA THR A 4 0.23 14.42 -4.76
C THR A 4 0.69 13.09 -4.19
N PHE A 5 0.52 12.02 -4.98
CA PHE A 5 1.03 10.72 -4.58
C PHE A 5 2.52 10.78 -4.31
N GLU A 6 3.27 11.51 -5.15
CA GLU A 6 4.72 11.61 -5.00
C GLU A 6 5.13 12.22 -3.67
N SER A 7 4.34 13.15 -3.14
CA SER A 7 4.68 13.76 -1.86
C SER A 7 4.54 12.78 -0.69
N TYR A 8 3.85 11.66 -0.89
CA TYR A 8 3.68 10.64 0.13
C TYR A 8 4.45 9.36 -0.14
N ARG A 9 5.16 9.27 -1.26
CA ARG A 9 5.84 8.03 -1.65
C ARG A 9 6.80 7.52 -0.58
N THR A 10 7.65 8.40 -0.07
CA THR A 10 8.62 8.02 0.97
C THR A 10 7.91 7.57 2.25
N TYR A 11 6.86 8.27 2.61
CA TYR A 11 6.06 7.93 3.78
C TYR A 11 5.43 6.55 3.64
N LEU A 12 4.85 6.28 2.47
CA LEU A 12 4.23 4.98 2.20
C LEU A 12 5.27 3.86 2.20
N PHE A 13 6.42 4.11 1.60
CA PHE A 13 7.50 3.13 1.59
C PHE A 13 7.94 2.78 3.02
N ALA A 14 8.06 3.80 3.87
CA ALA A 14 8.46 3.58 5.25
C ALA A 14 7.47 2.68 5.99
N ILE A 15 6.17 2.91 5.78
CA ILE A 15 5.14 2.08 6.40
C ILE A 15 5.30 0.63 5.92
N ALA A 16 5.38 0.44 4.62
CA ALA A 16 5.47 -0.91 4.05
C ALA A 16 6.75 -1.62 4.48
N TYR A 17 7.85 -0.91 4.50
CA TYR A 17 9.12 -1.49 4.90
C TYR A 17 9.10 -1.95 6.36
N ARG A 18 8.49 -1.13 7.22
CA ARG A 18 8.38 -1.51 8.64
C ARG A 18 7.51 -2.74 8.84
N MET A 19 6.48 -2.88 8.03
CA MET A 19 5.57 -4.02 8.15
C MET A 19 6.14 -5.29 7.53
N LEU A 20 6.82 -5.17 6.40
CA LEU A 20 7.25 -6.34 5.62
C LEU A 20 8.71 -6.72 5.81
N GLY A 21 9.54 -5.76 6.20
CA GLY A 21 10.96 -6.02 6.42
C GLY A 21 11.77 -6.27 5.15
N SER A 22 11.20 -5.97 3.99
CA SER A 22 11.86 -6.18 2.71
C SER A 22 11.67 -4.95 1.83
N ALA A 23 12.76 -4.40 1.32
CA ALA A 23 12.68 -3.24 0.44
C ALA A 23 11.95 -3.56 -0.86
N MET A 24 12.18 -4.75 -1.42
CA MET A 24 11.52 -5.15 -2.65
C MET A 24 10.03 -5.28 -2.47
N ASP A 25 9.61 -5.91 -1.37
CA ASP A 25 8.18 -6.04 -1.08
C ASP A 25 7.55 -4.68 -0.81
N ALA A 26 8.26 -3.81 -0.10
CA ALA A 26 7.75 -2.47 0.18
C ALA A 26 7.54 -1.69 -1.11
N GLU A 27 8.49 -1.78 -2.05
CA GLU A 27 8.35 -1.11 -3.35
C GLU A 27 7.13 -1.63 -4.09
N ASP A 28 6.90 -2.95 -4.07
CA ASP A 28 5.75 -3.54 -4.73
C ASP A 28 4.44 -3.02 -4.14
N MET A 29 4.40 -2.86 -2.82
CA MET A 29 3.19 -2.36 -2.17
C MET A 29 2.95 -0.89 -2.48
N VAL A 30 4.00 -0.10 -2.57
CA VAL A 30 3.88 1.31 -2.98
C VAL A 30 3.35 1.38 -4.41
N GLN A 31 3.89 0.55 -5.29
CA GLN A 31 3.46 0.51 -6.69
C GLN A 31 1.99 0.14 -6.80
N GLU A 32 1.57 -0.89 -6.06
CA GLU A 32 0.17 -1.31 -6.07
C GLU A 32 -0.74 -0.22 -5.52
N THR A 33 -0.30 0.48 -4.49
CA THR A 33 -1.04 1.60 -3.93
C THR A 33 -1.24 2.70 -4.98
N TYR A 34 -0.20 2.96 -5.77
CA TYR A 34 -0.28 3.95 -6.83
C TYR A 34 -1.32 3.57 -7.89
N LEU A 35 -1.33 2.30 -8.28
CA LEU A 35 -2.29 1.82 -9.27
C LEU A 35 -3.72 1.98 -8.78
N ARG A 36 -3.97 1.68 -7.52
CA ARG A 36 -5.31 1.84 -6.94
C ARG A 36 -5.70 3.31 -6.85
N TYR A 37 -4.73 4.15 -6.53
CA TYR A 37 -4.97 5.59 -6.50
C TYR A 37 -5.37 6.10 -7.89
N GLN A 38 -4.70 5.63 -8.92
CA GLN A 38 -4.99 6.07 -10.29
C GLN A 38 -6.41 5.73 -10.74
N THR A 39 -6.94 4.62 -10.28
CA THR A 39 -8.27 4.16 -10.69
C THR A 39 -9.40 4.68 -9.79
N THR A 40 -9.06 5.41 -8.74
CA THR A 40 -10.06 5.95 -7.82
C THR A 40 -10.44 7.36 -8.24
N PRO A 41 -11.75 7.68 -8.30
CA PRO A 41 -12.16 9.06 -8.58
C PRO A 41 -11.63 10.01 -7.51
N LYS A 42 -10.97 11.07 -7.95
CA LYS A 42 -10.33 12.00 -7.02
C LYS A 42 -11.34 12.73 -6.15
N ASP A 43 -12.55 12.90 -6.66
CA ASP A 43 -13.63 13.58 -5.92
C ASP A 43 -14.03 12.82 -4.66
N SER A 44 -13.82 11.50 -4.65
CA SER A 44 -14.20 10.68 -3.51
C SER A 44 -13.15 10.67 -2.40
N ILE A 45 -12.00 11.28 -2.64
CA ILE A 45 -10.91 11.29 -1.68
C ILE A 45 -10.95 12.58 -0.87
N THR A 46 -11.31 12.49 0.42
CA THR A 46 -11.34 13.67 1.30
C THR A 46 -9.97 13.97 1.89
N SER A 47 -9.22 12.91 2.20
CA SER A 47 -7.86 13.05 2.71
C SER A 47 -6.95 12.10 1.95
N LEU A 48 -6.05 12.66 1.16
CA LEU A 48 -5.13 11.82 0.37
C LEU A 48 -4.24 10.98 1.28
N LYS A 49 -3.73 11.58 2.34
CA LYS A 49 -2.87 10.86 3.27
C LYS A 49 -3.59 9.68 3.89
N ALA A 50 -4.81 9.89 4.38
CA ALA A 50 -5.58 8.83 5.02
C ALA A 50 -5.94 7.74 4.00
N PHE A 51 -6.31 8.13 2.80
CA PHE A 51 -6.67 7.21 1.74
C PHE A 51 -5.50 6.28 1.39
N LEU A 52 -4.33 6.88 1.14
CA LEU A 52 -3.14 6.11 0.75
C LEU A 52 -2.65 5.23 1.91
N THR A 53 -2.68 5.77 3.13
CA THR A 53 -2.25 5.01 4.31
C THR A 53 -3.12 3.77 4.49
N THR A 54 -4.44 3.92 4.32
CA THR A 54 -5.36 2.80 4.47
C THR A 54 -5.08 1.73 3.43
N ILE A 55 -4.87 2.13 2.18
CA ILE A 55 -4.62 1.17 1.10
C ILE A 55 -3.33 0.39 1.36
N ILE A 56 -2.24 1.09 1.63
CA ILE A 56 -0.95 0.41 1.77
C ILE A 56 -0.93 -0.47 3.02
N THR A 57 -1.60 -0.05 4.08
CA THR A 57 -1.68 -0.86 5.28
C THR A 57 -2.41 -2.17 5.01
N ARG A 58 -3.53 -2.10 4.29
CA ARG A 58 -4.29 -3.30 3.94
C ARG A 58 -3.50 -4.23 3.03
N LEU A 59 -2.81 -3.67 2.05
CA LEU A 59 -1.99 -4.48 1.15
C LEU A 59 -0.88 -5.19 1.91
N CYS A 60 -0.24 -4.48 2.83
CA CYS A 60 0.83 -5.08 3.63
C CYS A 60 0.29 -6.16 4.56
N MET A 61 -0.88 -5.95 5.14
CA MET A 61 -1.49 -6.97 5.99
C MET A 61 -1.83 -8.22 5.20
N ASP A 62 -2.34 -8.06 3.99
CA ASP A 62 -2.64 -9.19 3.12
C ASP A 62 -1.37 -9.95 2.77
N GLN A 63 -0.29 -9.23 2.49
CA GLN A 63 0.99 -9.83 2.17
C GLN A 63 1.52 -10.63 3.36
N LEU A 64 1.39 -10.09 4.56
CA LEU A 64 1.80 -10.79 5.77
C LEU A 64 0.99 -12.06 6.00
N HIS A 65 -0.29 -12.03 5.69
CA HIS A 65 -1.12 -13.22 5.78
C HIS A 65 -0.62 -14.34 4.88
N PHE A 66 -0.23 -14.00 3.66
CA PHE A 66 0.35 -14.99 2.74
C PHE A 66 1.62 -15.58 3.30
N MET A 67 2.46 -14.76 3.91
CA MET A 67 3.74 -15.21 4.44
C MET A 67 3.58 -16.12 5.65
N VAL A 68 2.55 -15.88 6.46
CA VAL A 68 2.33 -16.64 7.70
C VAL A 68 1.42 -17.84 7.48
N ASN A 69 0.53 -17.77 6.47
CA ASN A 69 -0.44 -18.84 6.20
C ASN A 69 -0.37 -19.29 4.73
N PRO A 70 0.67 -20.04 4.37
CA PRO A 70 0.80 -20.51 2.99
C PRO A 70 -0.35 -21.39 2.53
N GLU A 71 -1.10 -21.96 3.45
CA GLU A 71 -2.27 -22.77 3.12
C GLU A 71 -3.34 -21.96 2.40
N LYS A 72 -3.45 -20.69 2.70
CA LYS A 72 -4.41 -19.82 2.02
C LYS A 72 -4.07 -19.64 0.56
N LEU A 73 -2.79 -19.71 0.24
CA LEU A 73 -2.33 -19.64 -1.14
C LEU A 73 -2.78 -20.87 -1.92
N ALA A 74 -2.72 -22.03 -1.28
CA ALA A 74 -3.05 -23.29 -1.91
C ALA A 74 -4.54 -23.46 -2.19
N ARG A 75 -5.37 -22.65 -1.57
CA ARG A 75 -6.82 -22.74 -1.71
C ARG A 75 -7.37 -22.00 -2.91
N VAL A 76 -6.59 -21.23 -3.56
CA VAL A 76 -7.06 -20.42 -4.68
C VAL A 76 -7.36 -21.23 -5.93
#